data_13b516c70a988656a0787dd5f2a17112
#
_entry.id   13b516c70a988656a0787dd5f2a17112
#
_cell.length_a   1.000
_cell.length_b   1.000
_cell.length_c   1.000
_cell.angle_alpha   90.00
_cell.angle_beta   90.00
_cell.angle_gamma   90.00
#
_symmetry.space_group_name_H-M   'P 1'
#
loop_
_entity.id
_entity.type
_entity.pdbx_description
1 polymer ?
#
loop_
_entity_poly.entity_id
_entity_poly.type
_entity_poly.pdbx_seq_one_letter_code
_entity_poly.pdbx_strand_id
1 'polypeptide(L)'
;MNAATAMNTWARARAPCSVGNVAAGFDLLGHTFAGPADEVLVRRVATPGVRIGAIHGSAAELPRDAMRNTAGAALLALGAALDLDFGFEIEIHKGIAHAAGLGGSAASSVAAVVAANALLPTPLTRELLYPHAVSGEAVASGARHGDNVGAMLLGGLALASADRLLRVPVPTGVHCAVAHPHYELETRAARAVLAAPYALHAIVAQSTHLALLLAACYRNEVQLLRAGLHDVLVEPRRAALVPGFASVRAALLDAGALGGSLSGAGPSVFAWCTDAASAHAVLAAMRAAFAGHDIDSEGWVAPVDGPRAEVIACGS
;
A
#
# COMPACT_ATOMS: atom_id res chain seq x y z
N MET A 1 -1.60 21.66 -39.25
CA MET A 1 -1.58 22.49 -38.04
C MET A 1 -1.94 21.59 -36.88
N ASN A 2 -0.93 21.12 -36.11
CA ASN A 2 -1.17 20.37 -34.88
C ASN A 2 -1.76 21.34 -33.85
N ALA A 3 -3.00 21.13 -33.43
CA ALA A 3 -3.53 21.79 -32.24
C ALA A 3 -2.61 21.39 -31.07
N ALA A 4 -1.82 22.32 -30.56
CA ALA A 4 -1.10 22.11 -29.32
C ALA A 4 -2.18 21.83 -28.26
N THR A 5 -2.27 20.60 -27.78
CA THR A 5 -3.15 20.23 -26.67
C THR A 5 -2.76 21.11 -25.50
N ALA A 6 -3.68 21.96 -25.03
CA ALA A 6 -3.42 22.83 -23.89
C ALA A 6 -2.94 21.97 -22.71
N MET A 7 -1.79 22.35 -22.13
CA MET A 7 -1.26 21.64 -20.97
C MET A 7 -2.21 21.83 -19.77
N ASN A 8 -2.48 20.74 -19.04
CA ASN A 8 -3.22 20.85 -17.80
C ASN A 8 -2.47 21.76 -16.80
N THR A 9 -3.19 22.63 -16.11
CA THR A 9 -2.64 23.44 -15.01
C THR A 9 -2.91 22.83 -13.65
N TRP A 10 -3.85 21.90 -13.56
CA TRP A 10 -4.15 21.13 -12.36
C TRP A 10 -4.58 19.70 -12.70
N ALA A 11 -4.36 18.80 -11.75
CA ALA A 11 -4.86 17.43 -11.82
C ALA A 11 -5.13 16.91 -10.41
N ARG A 12 -6.15 16.06 -10.28
CA ARG A 12 -6.46 15.30 -9.07
C ARG A 12 -6.28 13.82 -9.37
N ALA A 13 -5.52 13.13 -8.53
CA ALA A 13 -5.39 11.68 -8.60
C ALA A 13 -5.84 11.04 -7.29
N ARG A 14 -6.31 9.80 -7.41
CA ARG A 14 -6.73 8.94 -6.31
C ARG A 14 -5.83 7.70 -6.27
N ALA A 15 -5.30 7.37 -5.10
CA ALA A 15 -4.56 6.14 -4.85
C ALA A 15 -5.33 5.25 -3.86
N PRO A 16 -5.55 3.97 -4.19
CA PRO A 16 -6.27 3.03 -3.33
C PRO A 16 -5.44 2.66 -2.11
N CYS A 17 -6.07 2.07 -1.09
CA CYS A 17 -5.39 1.36 -0.04
C CYS A 17 -4.70 0.08 -0.55
N SER A 18 -3.80 -0.48 0.26
CA SER A 18 -3.06 -1.68 -0.08
C SER A 18 -2.75 -2.54 1.14
N VAL A 19 -2.50 -3.81 0.88
CA VAL A 19 -1.88 -4.76 1.79
C VAL A 19 -0.39 -4.81 1.45
N GLY A 20 0.48 -4.44 2.38
CA GLY A 20 1.92 -4.59 2.25
C GLY A 20 2.39 -5.94 2.75
N ASN A 21 3.58 -6.36 2.36
CA ASN A 21 4.27 -7.61 2.70
C ASN A 21 3.66 -8.89 2.11
N VAL A 22 2.36 -9.01 2.01
CA VAL A 22 1.63 -10.20 1.54
C VAL A 22 2.21 -11.49 2.15
N ALA A 23 2.21 -11.57 3.49
CA ALA A 23 2.83 -12.65 4.27
C ALA A 23 4.34 -12.78 3.99
N ALA A 24 4.76 -13.78 3.20
CA ALA A 24 6.17 -14.08 2.95
C ALA A 24 6.97 -13.01 2.19
N GLY A 25 6.30 -12.02 1.59
CA GLY A 25 6.93 -11.01 0.74
C GLY A 25 7.33 -9.71 1.46
N PHE A 26 7.85 -9.80 2.67
CA PHE A 26 8.25 -8.66 3.49
C PHE A 26 9.09 -7.64 2.71
N ASP A 27 8.64 -6.37 2.69
CA ASP A 27 9.22 -5.23 1.97
C ASP A 27 9.34 -5.43 0.42
N LEU A 28 8.74 -6.48 -0.14
CA LEU A 28 8.82 -6.83 -1.56
C LEU A 28 7.46 -6.92 -2.24
N LEU A 29 6.46 -7.51 -1.60
CA LEU A 29 5.16 -7.75 -2.19
C LEU A 29 4.09 -6.87 -1.56
N GLY A 30 3.26 -6.27 -2.41
CA GLY A 30 2.04 -5.59 -2.00
C GLY A 30 0.93 -5.82 -3.01
N HIS A 31 -0.32 -5.74 -2.56
CA HIS A 31 -1.45 -5.68 -3.47
C HIS A 31 -2.42 -4.59 -3.06
N THR A 32 -3.10 -4.01 -4.05
CA THR A 32 -4.19 -3.07 -3.81
C THR A 32 -5.52 -3.81 -3.68
N PHE A 33 -6.50 -3.14 -3.11
CA PHE A 33 -7.89 -3.60 -3.11
C PHE A 33 -8.85 -2.40 -3.17
N ALA A 34 -10.09 -2.66 -3.58
CA ALA A 34 -11.14 -1.65 -3.59
C ALA A 34 -11.61 -1.39 -2.15
N GLY A 35 -11.25 -0.22 -1.61
CA GLY A 35 -11.51 0.20 -0.24
C GLY A 35 -11.28 1.71 -0.08
N PRO A 36 -10.88 2.17 1.11
CA PRO A 36 -10.53 3.57 1.33
C PRO A 36 -9.39 4.01 0.40
N ALA A 37 -9.31 5.30 0.12
CA ALA A 37 -8.31 5.84 -0.77
C ALA A 37 -7.93 7.27 -0.36
N ASP A 38 -6.70 7.66 -0.67
CA ASP A 38 -6.27 9.06 -0.59
C ASP A 38 -6.41 9.74 -1.95
N GLU A 39 -6.69 11.04 -1.92
CA GLU A 39 -6.68 11.88 -3.12
C GLU A 39 -5.71 13.05 -2.94
N VAL A 40 -5.00 13.39 -4.00
CA VAL A 40 -4.14 14.59 -4.03
C VAL A 40 -4.51 15.41 -5.26
N LEU A 41 -4.85 16.67 -5.01
CA LEU A 41 -4.98 17.70 -6.04
C LEU A 41 -3.64 18.42 -6.16
N VAL A 42 -3.10 18.49 -7.37
CA VAL A 42 -1.84 19.17 -7.70
C VAL A 42 -2.15 20.29 -8.67
N ARG A 43 -1.68 21.51 -8.38
CA ARG A 43 -1.70 22.67 -9.29
C ARG A 43 -0.28 23.05 -9.65
N ARG A 44 -0.05 23.35 -10.93
CA ARG A 44 1.22 23.93 -11.39
C ARG A 44 1.30 25.40 -10.96
N VAL A 45 2.44 25.81 -10.42
CA VAL A 45 2.75 27.19 -10.03
C VAL A 45 4.06 27.63 -10.65
N ALA A 46 4.22 28.94 -10.91
CA ALA A 46 5.40 29.48 -11.61
C ALA A 46 6.71 29.30 -10.80
N THR A 47 6.64 29.35 -9.47
CA THR A 47 7.84 29.23 -8.62
C THR A 47 8.19 27.77 -8.39
N PRO A 48 9.42 27.32 -8.70
CA PRO A 48 9.87 25.98 -8.38
C PRO A 48 9.73 25.60 -6.91
N GLY A 49 9.52 24.31 -6.65
CA GLY A 49 9.33 23.78 -5.30
C GLY A 49 7.92 23.23 -5.08
N VAL A 50 7.62 22.91 -3.82
CA VAL A 50 6.32 22.31 -3.44
C VAL A 50 5.75 23.05 -2.24
N ARG A 51 4.49 23.46 -2.35
CA ARG A 51 3.72 24.08 -1.27
C ARG A 51 2.50 23.21 -0.93
N ILE A 52 2.31 22.87 0.34
CA ILE A 52 1.13 22.16 0.83
C ILE A 52 0.12 23.20 1.30
N GLY A 53 -1.00 23.32 0.59
CA GLY A 53 -2.09 24.24 0.89
C GLY A 53 -2.96 23.73 2.03
N ALA A 54 -3.65 22.62 1.81
CA ALA A 54 -4.57 22.05 2.79
C ALA A 54 -4.41 20.54 2.91
N ILE A 55 -4.74 20.00 4.10
CA ILE A 55 -4.84 18.57 4.38
C ILE A 55 -6.19 18.34 5.05
N HIS A 56 -6.98 17.41 4.51
CA HIS A 56 -8.33 17.08 4.96
C HIS A 56 -8.45 15.58 5.30
N GLY A 57 -9.47 15.22 6.03
CA GLY A 57 -9.84 13.82 6.31
C GLY A 57 -9.22 13.25 7.59
N SER A 58 -8.92 11.96 7.60
CA SER A 58 -8.56 11.18 8.79
C SER A 58 -7.22 11.56 9.45
N ALA A 59 -6.39 12.40 8.82
CA ALA A 59 -5.06 12.79 9.32
C ALA A 59 -4.74 14.24 8.93
N ALA A 60 -5.62 15.18 9.31
CA ALA A 60 -5.48 16.62 8.98
C ALA A 60 -4.26 17.30 9.65
N GLU A 61 -3.71 16.70 10.71
CA GLU A 61 -2.56 17.25 11.46
C GLU A 61 -1.18 16.87 10.88
N LEU A 62 -1.14 16.19 9.73
CA LEU A 62 0.13 15.84 9.08
C LEU A 62 0.97 17.09 8.76
N PRO A 63 2.31 16.98 8.75
CA PRO A 63 3.20 18.10 8.47
C PRO A 63 2.87 18.78 7.13
N ARG A 64 2.83 20.13 7.14
CA ARG A 64 2.73 20.96 5.92
C ARG A 64 4.09 21.34 5.33
N ASP A 65 5.18 21.03 6.01
CA ASP A 65 6.52 21.10 5.44
C ASP A 65 6.66 19.99 4.37
N ALA A 66 6.92 20.39 3.13
CA ALA A 66 7.01 19.48 1.99
C ALA A 66 8.09 18.40 2.17
N MET A 67 9.20 18.70 2.84
CA MET A 67 10.26 17.73 3.12
C MET A 67 9.88 16.70 4.20
N ARG A 68 8.87 17.00 5.01
CA ARG A 68 8.39 16.16 6.10
C ARG A 68 7.04 15.50 5.80
N ASN A 69 6.49 15.74 4.62
CA ASN A 69 5.22 15.19 4.15
C ASN A 69 5.48 14.27 2.96
N THR A 70 4.86 13.09 2.94
CA THR A 70 5.13 12.06 1.92
C THR A 70 4.78 12.52 0.50
N ALA A 71 3.64 13.20 0.32
CA ALA A 71 3.25 13.77 -0.97
C ALA A 71 4.20 14.89 -1.40
N GLY A 72 4.57 15.77 -0.46
CA GLY A 72 5.49 16.87 -0.70
C GLY A 72 6.87 16.38 -1.11
N ALA A 73 7.46 15.45 -0.35
CA ALA A 73 8.78 14.91 -0.61
C ALA A 73 8.85 14.14 -1.94
N ALA A 74 7.78 13.42 -2.30
CA ALA A 74 7.69 12.75 -3.60
C ALA A 74 7.74 13.74 -4.77
N LEU A 75 7.03 14.86 -4.68
CA LEU A 75 7.03 15.90 -5.71
C LEU A 75 8.35 16.69 -5.74
N LEU A 76 8.99 16.94 -4.59
CA LEU A 76 10.33 17.52 -4.55
C LEU A 76 11.33 16.60 -5.26
N ALA A 77 11.28 15.29 -5.02
CA ALA A 77 12.14 14.32 -5.71
C ALA A 77 11.86 14.25 -7.21
N LEU A 78 10.60 14.33 -7.64
CA LEU A 78 10.21 14.38 -9.04
C LEU A 78 10.71 15.68 -9.72
N GLY A 79 10.47 16.83 -9.10
CA GLY A 79 10.87 18.13 -9.63
C GLY A 79 12.39 18.26 -9.80
N ALA A 80 13.14 17.79 -8.80
CA ALA A 80 14.61 17.80 -8.85
C ALA A 80 15.16 16.84 -9.91
N ALA A 81 14.58 15.65 -10.08
CA ALA A 81 15.05 14.69 -11.07
C ALA A 81 14.78 15.12 -12.53
N LEU A 82 13.76 15.94 -12.75
CA LEU A 82 13.38 16.45 -14.08
C LEU A 82 13.86 17.89 -14.33
N ASP A 83 14.57 18.51 -13.38
CA ASP A 83 15.02 19.90 -13.45
C ASP A 83 13.87 20.87 -13.83
N LEU A 84 12.72 20.75 -13.13
CA LEU A 84 11.53 21.53 -13.48
C LEU A 84 11.72 23.00 -13.15
N ASP A 85 11.41 23.88 -14.11
CA ASP A 85 11.41 25.34 -14.00
C ASP A 85 10.15 25.90 -13.33
N PHE A 86 9.23 25.04 -12.89
CA PHE A 86 7.98 25.35 -12.20
C PHE A 86 7.83 24.48 -10.95
N GLY A 87 6.85 24.84 -10.11
CA GLY A 87 6.56 24.10 -8.89
C GLY A 87 5.13 23.59 -8.80
N PHE A 88 4.81 23.05 -7.63
CA PHE A 88 3.50 22.47 -7.35
C PHE A 88 2.90 23.04 -6.06
N GLU A 89 1.62 23.34 -6.11
CA GLU A 89 0.77 23.52 -4.94
C GLU A 89 -0.15 22.32 -4.81
N ILE A 90 -0.26 21.75 -3.60
CA ILE A 90 -1.03 20.51 -3.39
C ILE A 90 -2.04 20.63 -2.27
N GLU A 91 -3.17 19.94 -2.45
CA GLU A 91 -4.17 19.67 -1.41
C GLU A 91 -4.29 18.15 -1.25
N ILE A 92 -4.28 17.67 -0.01
CA ILE A 92 -4.29 16.23 0.32
C ILE A 92 -5.61 15.91 1.02
N HIS A 93 -6.31 14.89 0.54
CA HIS A 93 -7.51 14.34 1.16
C HIS A 93 -7.24 12.92 1.64
N LYS A 94 -7.15 12.74 2.95
CA LYS A 94 -6.87 11.47 3.61
C LYS A 94 -8.15 10.67 3.83
N GLY A 95 -8.34 9.62 3.04
CA GLY A 95 -9.42 8.67 3.23
C GLY A 95 -8.97 7.36 3.89
N ILE A 96 -7.65 7.09 3.91
CA ILE A 96 -7.08 5.93 4.59
C ILE A 96 -6.72 6.34 6.02
N ALA A 97 -7.16 5.55 7.01
CA ALA A 97 -6.91 5.81 8.41
C ALA A 97 -5.40 5.87 8.72
N HIS A 98 -5.01 6.75 9.66
CA HIS A 98 -3.62 6.88 10.08
C HIS A 98 -3.14 5.62 10.79
N ALA A 99 -1.89 5.22 10.56
CA ALA A 99 -1.25 4.06 11.20
C ALA A 99 -2.06 2.74 11.14
N ALA A 100 -2.94 2.60 10.12
CA ALA A 100 -3.82 1.45 9.94
C ALA A 100 -3.15 0.21 9.33
N GLY A 101 -1.93 0.32 8.81
CA GLY A 101 -1.30 -0.77 8.04
C GLY A 101 -1.88 -0.94 6.61
N LEU A 102 -2.58 0.07 6.09
CA LEU A 102 -3.24 0.05 4.78
C LEU A 102 -2.53 0.93 3.73
N GLY A 103 -1.28 1.29 3.96
CA GLY A 103 -0.44 2.03 3.01
C GLY A 103 -0.81 3.52 2.86
N GLY A 104 -1.42 4.17 3.87
CA GLY A 104 -1.89 5.56 3.76
C GLY A 104 -0.80 6.59 3.42
N SER A 105 0.45 6.41 3.88
CA SER A 105 1.58 7.27 3.52
C SER A 105 2.00 7.09 2.06
N ALA A 106 2.07 5.84 1.59
CA ALA A 106 2.34 5.51 0.20
C ALA A 106 1.23 6.04 -0.73
N ALA A 107 -0.04 5.94 -0.31
CA ALA A 107 -1.17 6.44 -1.11
C ALA A 107 -1.07 7.94 -1.39
N SER A 108 -0.76 8.76 -0.38
CA SER A 108 -0.57 10.20 -0.57
C SER A 108 0.62 10.49 -1.51
N SER A 109 1.74 9.77 -1.34
CA SER A 109 2.93 9.90 -2.20
C SER A 109 2.62 9.52 -3.65
N VAL A 110 1.96 8.38 -3.86
CA VAL A 110 1.60 7.88 -5.21
C VAL A 110 0.57 8.78 -5.88
N ALA A 111 -0.49 9.20 -5.17
CA ALA A 111 -1.49 10.11 -5.72
C ALA A 111 -0.85 11.43 -6.17
N ALA A 112 0.10 11.97 -5.38
CA ALA A 112 0.81 13.20 -5.72
C ALA A 112 1.61 13.06 -7.02
N VAL A 113 2.46 12.03 -7.17
CA VAL A 113 3.26 11.87 -8.39
C VAL A 113 2.40 11.53 -9.61
N VAL A 114 1.29 10.81 -9.43
CA VAL A 114 0.36 10.50 -10.53
C VAL A 114 -0.37 11.74 -11.01
N ALA A 115 -0.83 12.60 -10.10
CA ALA A 115 -1.43 13.89 -10.44
C ALA A 115 -0.42 14.82 -11.13
N ALA A 116 0.77 14.98 -10.55
CA ALA A 116 1.83 15.83 -11.12
C ALA A 116 2.28 15.35 -12.51
N ASN A 117 2.32 14.04 -12.73
CA ASN A 117 2.67 13.46 -14.03
C ASN A 117 1.74 13.92 -15.17
N ALA A 118 0.46 14.16 -14.86
CA ALA A 118 -0.51 14.70 -15.83
C ALA A 118 -0.27 16.19 -16.19
N LEU A 119 0.61 16.87 -15.44
CA LEU A 119 0.98 18.27 -15.65
C LEU A 119 2.34 18.42 -16.34
N LEU A 120 3.05 17.31 -16.59
CA LEU A 120 4.34 17.32 -17.26
C LEU A 120 4.14 17.46 -18.77
N PRO A 121 5.05 18.17 -19.47
CA PRO A 121 5.03 18.24 -20.93
C PRO A 121 5.09 16.86 -21.60
N THR A 122 5.82 15.93 -20.99
CA THR A 122 5.91 14.53 -21.40
C THR A 122 5.68 13.66 -20.18
N PRO A 123 4.52 13.01 -20.06
CA PRO A 123 4.23 12.13 -18.94
C PRO A 123 5.18 10.93 -18.87
N LEU A 124 5.61 10.58 -17.69
CA LEU A 124 6.46 9.42 -17.40
C LEU A 124 5.62 8.13 -17.32
N THR A 125 6.27 6.97 -17.53
CA THR A 125 5.67 5.67 -17.22
C THR A 125 5.56 5.46 -15.73
N ARG A 126 4.76 4.47 -15.30
CA ARG A 126 4.56 4.17 -13.88
C ARG A 126 5.86 3.73 -13.19
N GLU A 127 6.70 3.01 -13.91
CA GLU A 127 8.00 2.54 -13.43
C GLU A 127 8.96 3.72 -13.20
N LEU A 128 8.89 4.77 -14.04
CA LEU A 128 9.68 5.98 -13.85
C LEU A 128 9.16 6.87 -12.71
N LEU A 129 7.87 6.78 -12.35
CA LEU A 129 7.31 7.45 -11.18
C LEU A 129 7.71 6.76 -9.85
N TYR A 130 8.00 5.45 -9.89
CA TYR A 130 8.26 4.62 -8.74
C TYR A 130 9.34 5.17 -7.78
N PRO A 131 10.57 5.52 -8.24
CA PRO A 131 11.62 6.01 -7.34
C PRO A 131 11.25 7.31 -6.61
N HIS A 132 10.43 8.17 -7.23
CA HIS A 132 9.97 9.43 -6.63
C HIS A 132 8.92 9.17 -5.55
N ALA A 133 7.95 8.29 -5.83
CA ALA A 133 6.96 7.90 -4.84
C ALA A 133 7.59 7.19 -3.63
N VAL A 134 8.57 6.30 -3.85
CA VAL A 134 9.34 5.67 -2.77
C VAL A 134 10.14 6.68 -1.96
N SER A 135 10.66 7.75 -2.58
CA SER A 135 11.35 8.83 -1.85
C SER A 135 10.40 9.57 -0.91
N GLY A 136 9.15 9.76 -1.33
CA GLY A 136 8.11 10.31 -0.47
C GLY A 136 7.74 9.37 0.69
N GLU A 137 7.51 8.10 0.42
CA GLU A 137 7.18 7.09 1.45
C GLU A 137 8.26 6.98 2.52
N ALA A 138 9.54 7.09 2.13
CA ALA A 138 10.68 7.01 3.05
C ALA A 138 10.65 8.06 4.17
N VAL A 139 9.96 9.19 3.98
CA VAL A 139 9.84 10.24 5.01
C VAL A 139 9.01 9.76 6.21
N ALA A 140 7.99 8.96 5.97
CA ALA A 140 7.14 8.41 7.04
C ALA A 140 7.74 7.14 7.66
N SER A 141 8.22 6.20 6.83
CA SER A 141 8.68 4.88 7.26
C SER A 141 10.12 4.87 7.79
N GLY A 142 10.91 5.90 7.43
CA GLY A 142 12.33 5.98 7.77
C GLY A 142 13.24 5.11 6.89
N ALA A 143 12.68 4.41 5.91
CA ALA A 143 13.43 3.58 4.96
C ALA A 143 12.67 3.45 3.62
N ARG A 144 13.37 3.07 2.56
CA ARG A 144 12.82 2.98 1.21
C ARG A 144 12.13 1.62 1.00
N HIS A 145 10.83 1.57 1.23
CA HIS A 145 10.00 0.38 1.01
C HIS A 145 9.08 0.62 -0.17
N GLY A 146 9.01 -0.32 -1.06
CA GLY A 146 8.28 -0.17 -2.32
C GLY A 146 7.01 -1.01 -2.45
N ASP A 147 6.75 -1.93 -1.54
CA ASP A 147 5.65 -2.89 -1.61
C ASP A 147 4.27 -2.22 -1.79
N ASN A 148 3.92 -1.26 -0.93
CA ASN A 148 2.68 -0.49 -1.06
C ASN A 148 2.71 0.43 -2.28
N VAL A 149 3.81 1.16 -2.49
CA VAL A 149 3.99 2.11 -3.60
C VAL A 149 3.85 1.41 -4.95
N GLY A 150 4.54 0.29 -5.11
CA GLY A 150 4.53 -0.49 -6.35
C GLY A 150 3.15 -1.05 -6.68
N ALA A 151 2.47 -1.60 -5.67
CA ALA A 151 1.10 -2.08 -5.84
C ALA A 151 0.15 -0.95 -6.26
N MET A 152 0.23 0.22 -5.64
CA MET A 152 -0.61 1.38 -5.99
C MET A 152 -0.31 1.94 -7.39
N LEU A 153 0.94 1.90 -7.85
CA LEU A 153 1.30 2.36 -9.19
C LEU A 153 0.81 1.41 -10.28
N LEU A 154 0.92 0.09 -10.09
CA LEU A 154 0.59 -0.90 -11.11
C LEU A 154 -0.82 -1.47 -11.00
N GLY A 155 -1.41 -1.46 -9.82
CA GLY A 155 -2.65 -2.18 -9.47
C GLY A 155 -2.39 -3.67 -9.22
N GLY A 156 -3.32 -4.30 -8.50
CA GLY A 156 -3.23 -5.72 -8.14
C GLY A 156 -1.98 -6.05 -7.32
N LEU A 157 -1.46 -7.26 -7.51
CA LEU A 157 -0.25 -7.72 -6.85
C LEU A 157 1.00 -7.23 -7.58
N ALA A 158 1.92 -6.61 -6.86
CA ALA A 158 3.19 -6.12 -7.39
C ALA A 158 4.38 -6.63 -6.56
N LEU A 159 5.47 -6.96 -7.26
CA LEU A 159 6.79 -7.15 -6.69
C LEU A 159 7.59 -5.86 -6.91
N ALA A 160 8.06 -5.29 -5.83
CA ALA A 160 8.76 -4.00 -5.79
C ALA A 160 10.07 -4.15 -5.01
N SER A 161 11.20 -4.08 -5.69
CA SER A 161 12.52 -4.01 -5.10
C SER A 161 13.10 -2.58 -5.19
N ALA A 162 14.34 -2.39 -4.80
CA ALA A 162 14.98 -1.08 -4.85
C ALA A 162 15.02 -0.49 -6.28
N ASP A 163 15.14 -1.34 -7.30
CA ASP A 163 15.35 -0.97 -8.71
C ASP A 163 14.36 -1.63 -9.70
N ARG A 164 13.49 -2.49 -9.23
CA ARG A 164 12.55 -3.26 -10.05
C ARG A 164 11.13 -3.14 -9.54
N LEU A 165 10.23 -2.92 -10.47
CA LEU A 165 8.80 -2.90 -10.26
C LEU A 165 8.12 -3.79 -11.28
N LEU A 166 7.47 -4.86 -10.83
CA LEU A 166 6.85 -5.87 -11.69
C LEU A 166 5.43 -6.17 -11.19
N ARG A 167 4.48 -6.22 -12.12
CA ARG A 167 3.15 -6.77 -11.80
C ARG A 167 3.22 -8.28 -11.76
N VAL A 168 2.70 -8.88 -10.70
CA VAL A 168 2.58 -10.33 -10.54
C VAL A 168 1.13 -10.73 -10.87
N PRO A 169 0.90 -11.74 -11.71
CA PRO A 169 -0.45 -12.22 -11.96
C PRO A 169 -1.08 -12.76 -10.68
N VAL A 170 -2.39 -12.63 -10.55
CA VAL A 170 -3.15 -13.20 -9.43
C VAL A 170 -4.01 -14.34 -9.97
N PRO A 171 -4.06 -15.50 -9.31
CA PRO A 171 -4.94 -16.58 -9.73
C PRO A 171 -6.39 -16.13 -9.76
N THR A 172 -7.11 -16.57 -10.81
CA THR A 172 -8.48 -16.14 -11.08
C THR A 172 -9.40 -16.46 -9.91
N GLY A 173 -10.23 -15.48 -9.53
CA GLY A 173 -11.24 -15.65 -8.48
C GLY A 173 -10.75 -15.37 -7.07
N VAL A 174 -9.43 -15.21 -6.85
CA VAL A 174 -8.90 -14.93 -5.50
C VAL A 174 -9.36 -13.56 -5.01
N HIS A 175 -9.96 -13.55 -3.82
CA HIS A 175 -10.40 -12.36 -3.11
C HIS A 175 -9.62 -12.19 -1.81
N CYS A 176 -9.46 -10.94 -1.37
CA CYS A 176 -8.97 -10.63 -0.03
C CYS A 176 -10.13 -10.23 0.88
N ALA A 177 -10.03 -10.66 2.14
CA ALA A 177 -10.74 -10.09 3.28
C ALA A 177 -9.71 -9.27 4.08
N VAL A 178 -10.04 -8.03 4.41
CA VAL A 178 -9.18 -7.14 5.21
C VAL A 178 -9.99 -6.65 6.40
N ALA A 179 -9.51 -6.90 7.61
CA ALA A 179 -10.09 -6.38 8.86
C ALA A 179 -9.14 -5.34 9.47
N HIS A 180 -9.66 -4.15 9.72
CA HIS A 180 -8.95 -3.06 10.37
C HIS A 180 -9.51 -2.85 11.78
N PRO A 181 -8.82 -3.25 12.85
CA PRO A 181 -9.22 -2.91 14.20
C PRO A 181 -9.01 -1.41 14.45
N HIS A 182 -9.88 -0.79 15.22
CA HIS A 182 -9.74 0.62 15.63
C HIS A 182 -8.62 0.75 16.68
N TYR A 183 -7.42 0.49 16.22
CA TYR A 183 -6.18 0.53 16.98
C TYR A 183 -5.06 1.07 16.09
N GLU A 184 -4.23 1.95 16.60
CA GLU A 184 -3.11 2.53 15.86
C GLU A 184 -1.80 1.81 16.19
N LEU A 185 -1.02 1.48 15.15
CA LEU A 185 0.31 0.90 15.30
C LEU A 185 1.31 1.65 14.43
N GLU A 186 2.22 2.38 15.07
CA GLU A 186 3.26 3.10 14.36
C GLU A 186 4.22 2.14 13.64
N THR A 187 4.48 2.38 12.35
CA THR A 187 5.39 1.59 11.52
C THR A 187 6.79 1.51 12.13
N ARG A 188 7.27 2.58 12.77
CA ARG A 188 8.57 2.62 13.43
C ARG A 188 8.63 1.65 14.61
N ALA A 189 7.59 1.58 15.45
CA ALA A 189 7.50 0.63 16.56
C ALA A 189 7.46 -0.82 16.05
N ALA A 190 6.64 -1.09 15.02
CA ALA A 190 6.55 -2.40 14.39
C ALA A 190 7.85 -2.83 13.70
N ARG A 191 8.71 -1.90 13.32
CA ARG A 191 10.04 -2.20 12.75
C ARG A 191 11.09 -2.45 13.82
N ALA A 192 11.03 -1.79 14.95
CA ALA A 192 12.00 -1.92 16.03
C ALA A 192 12.08 -3.37 16.58
N VAL A 193 10.98 -4.11 16.62
CA VAL A 193 10.95 -5.51 17.09
C VAL A 193 11.65 -6.49 16.12
N LEU A 194 12.02 -6.05 14.92
CA LEU A 194 12.68 -6.88 13.91
C LEU A 194 14.22 -6.84 14.00
N ALA A 195 14.80 -6.04 14.87
CA ALA A 195 16.25 -5.80 14.95
C ALA A 195 17.08 -7.02 15.39
N ALA A 196 16.46 -8.02 16.06
CA ALA A 196 17.19 -9.21 16.49
C ALA A 196 17.56 -10.13 15.32
N PRO A 197 18.66 -10.90 15.40
CA PRO A 197 19.10 -11.77 14.31
C PRO A 197 18.07 -12.88 14.01
N TYR A 198 18.15 -13.40 12.80
CA TYR A 198 17.31 -14.52 12.33
C TYR A 198 18.16 -15.76 12.11
N ALA A 199 17.62 -16.92 12.48
CA ALA A 199 18.25 -18.20 12.22
C ALA A 199 18.22 -18.55 10.73
N LEU A 200 19.27 -19.12 10.18
CA LEU A 200 19.39 -19.42 8.75
C LEU A 200 18.23 -20.30 8.26
N HIS A 201 17.81 -21.30 9.03
CA HIS A 201 16.69 -22.17 8.65
C HIS A 201 15.36 -21.38 8.51
N ALA A 202 15.14 -20.35 9.34
CA ALA A 202 13.95 -19.51 9.23
C ALA A 202 14.00 -18.62 7.97
N ILE A 203 15.18 -18.13 7.58
CA ILE A 203 15.38 -17.41 6.31
C ILE A 203 15.08 -18.33 5.12
N VAL A 204 15.57 -19.57 5.14
CA VAL A 204 15.27 -20.56 4.09
C VAL A 204 13.78 -20.89 4.02
N ALA A 205 13.11 -21.04 5.17
CA ALA A 205 11.66 -21.28 5.22
C ALA A 205 10.88 -20.09 4.63
N GLN A 206 11.21 -18.86 5.01
CA GLN A 206 10.58 -17.65 4.45
C GLN A 206 10.77 -17.56 2.93
N SER A 207 11.99 -17.80 2.45
CA SER A 207 12.30 -17.83 1.01
C SER A 207 11.50 -18.91 0.28
N THR A 208 11.29 -20.07 0.90
CA THR A 208 10.47 -21.15 0.37
C THR A 208 9.01 -20.73 0.22
N HIS A 209 8.43 -20.09 1.26
CA HIS A 209 7.06 -19.60 1.21
C HIS A 209 6.89 -18.51 0.14
N LEU A 210 7.83 -17.58 0.02
CA LEU A 210 7.82 -16.56 -1.03
C LEU A 210 7.88 -17.20 -2.43
N ALA A 211 8.77 -18.15 -2.64
CA ALA A 211 8.90 -18.86 -3.92
C ALA A 211 7.62 -19.63 -4.29
N LEU A 212 6.99 -20.31 -3.30
CA LEU A 212 5.71 -21.01 -3.49
C LEU A 212 4.57 -20.05 -3.81
N LEU A 213 4.51 -18.89 -3.14
CA LEU A 213 3.51 -17.85 -3.41
C LEU A 213 3.62 -17.35 -4.85
N LEU A 214 4.83 -16.99 -5.30
CA LEU A 214 5.06 -16.54 -6.67
C LEU A 214 4.79 -17.65 -7.69
N ALA A 215 5.23 -18.89 -7.42
CA ALA A 215 4.94 -20.03 -8.29
C ALA A 215 3.42 -20.26 -8.42
N ALA A 216 2.68 -20.20 -7.31
CA ALA A 216 1.21 -20.31 -7.32
C ALA A 216 0.56 -19.25 -8.21
N CYS A 217 1.03 -18.01 -8.11
CA CYS A 217 0.55 -16.90 -8.92
C CYS A 217 0.80 -17.11 -10.42
N TYR A 218 2.03 -17.45 -10.82
CA TYR A 218 2.40 -17.63 -12.22
C TYR A 218 1.81 -18.92 -12.84
N ARG A 219 1.55 -19.94 -12.02
CA ARG A 219 0.94 -21.21 -12.48
C ARG A 219 -0.59 -21.18 -12.42
N ASN A 220 -1.20 -20.16 -11.87
CA ASN A 220 -2.65 -20.06 -11.60
C ASN A 220 -3.15 -21.23 -10.72
N GLU A 221 -2.35 -21.62 -9.72
CA GLU A 221 -2.62 -22.74 -8.82
C GLU A 221 -3.09 -22.24 -7.45
N VAL A 222 -4.41 -22.02 -7.29
CA VAL A 222 -5.00 -21.47 -6.06
C VAL A 222 -4.64 -22.26 -4.81
N GLN A 223 -4.61 -23.61 -4.89
CA GLN A 223 -4.31 -24.44 -3.72
C GLN A 223 -2.85 -24.32 -3.27
N LEU A 224 -1.92 -24.01 -4.17
CA LEU A 224 -0.52 -23.79 -3.82
C LEU A 224 -0.31 -22.51 -3.01
N LEU A 225 -1.25 -21.53 -3.10
CA LEU A 225 -1.22 -20.30 -2.28
C LEU A 225 -1.21 -20.62 -0.78
N ARG A 226 -1.88 -21.71 -0.35
CA ARG A 226 -1.87 -22.13 1.07
C ARG A 226 -0.45 -22.38 1.60
N ALA A 227 0.41 -22.93 0.79
CA ALA A 227 1.81 -23.18 1.17
C ALA A 227 2.66 -21.90 1.15
N GLY A 228 2.27 -20.88 0.37
CA GLY A 228 3.02 -19.64 0.22
C GLY A 228 2.61 -18.51 1.16
N LEU A 229 1.36 -18.49 1.64
CA LEU A 229 0.82 -17.40 2.46
C LEU A 229 1.18 -17.58 3.97
N HIS A 230 2.46 -17.80 4.25
CA HIS A 230 3.00 -17.92 5.59
C HIS A 230 4.16 -16.93 5.78
N ASP A 231 4.18 -16.26 6.94
CA ASP A 231 5.29 -15.44 7.38
C ASP A 231 5.89 -16.04 8.65
N VAL A 232 7.12 -16.53 8.55
CA VAL A 232 7.82 -17.17 9.66
C VAL A 232 8.91 -16.29 10.27
N LEU A 233 9.13 -15.09 9.71
CA LEU A 233 10.14 -14.14 10.19
C LEU A 233 9.55 -12.93 10.89
N VAL A 234 8.59 -12.26 10.25
CA VAL A 234 8.11 -10.94 10.67
C VAL A 234 6.85 -11.04 11.50
N GLU A 235 5.86 -11.82 11.05
CA GLU A 235 4.59 -12.04 11.78
C GLU A 235 4.83 -12.49 13.24
N PRO A 236 5.67 -13.50 13.54
CA PRO A 236 5.87 -13.93 14.93
C PRO A 236 6.41 -12.85 15.86
N ARG A 237 7.18 -11.89 15.32
CA ARG A 237 7.74 -10.79 16.11
C ARG A 237 6.77 -9.62 16.26
N ARG A 238 5.87 -9.40 15.29
CA ARG A 238 4.86 -8.33 15.32
C ARG A 238 3.55 -8.74 15.98
N ALA A 239 3.25 -10.02 16.06
CA ALA A 239 1.99 -10.56 16.57
C ALA A 239 1.60 -9.99 17.94
N ALA A 240 2.56 -9.83 18.85
CA ALA A 240 2.33 -9.30 20.18
C ALA A 240 1.99 -7.79 20.21
N LEU A 241 2.23 -7.06 19.11
CA LEU A 241 1.92 -5.64 19.00
C LEU A 241 0.46 -5.38 18.62
N VAL A 242 -0.26 -6.41 18.17
CA VAL A 242 -1.67 -6.30 17.76
C VAL A 242 -2.53 -7.14 18.71
N PRO A 243 -3.25 -6.50 19.65
CA PRO A 243 -4.13 -7.23 20.56
C PRO A 243 -5.14 -8.09 19.79
N GLY A 244 -5.36 -9.31 20.25
CA GLY A 244 -6.28 -10.26 19.60
C GLY A 244 -5.76 -10.93 18.32
N PHE A 245 -4.57 -10.57 17.79
CA PHE A 245 -4.07 -11.10 16.51
C PHE A 245 -4.08 -12.63 16.45
N ALA A 246 -3.63 -13.33 17.50
CA ALA A 246 -3.60 -14.78 17.51
C ALA A 246 -5.00 -15.41 17.32
N SER A 247 -6.02 -14.84 17.95
CA SER A 247 -7.42 -15.26 17.80
C SER A 247 -7.93 -14.99 16.39
N VAL A 248 -7.62 -13.82 15.84
CA VAL A 248 -7.98 -13.45 14.45
C VAL A 248 -7.28 -14.37 13.44
N ARG A 249 -6.00 -14.68 13.68
CA ARG A 249 -5.21 -15.59 12.85
C ARG A 249 -5.77 -17.02 12.83
N ALA A 250 -6.24 -17.51 13.98
CA ALA A 250 -6.94 -18.79 14.06
C ALA A 250 -8.28 -18.72 13.34
N ALA A 251 -9.10 -17.71 13.64
CA ALA A 251 -10.44 -17.56 13.05
C ALA A 251 -10.43 -17.48 11.52
N LEU A 252 -9.46 -16.77 10.89
CA LEU A 252 -9.39 -16.71 9.43
C LEU A 252 -9.09 -18.08 8.80
N LEU A 253 -8.24 -18.88 9.44
CA LEU A 253 -7.92 -20.24 8.94
C LEU A 253 -9.08 -21.20 9.13
N ASP A 254 -9.72 -21.18 10.30
CA ASP A 254 -10.88 -22.03 10.63
C ASP A 254 -12.07 -21.71 9.72
N ALA A 255 -12.21 -20.44 9.30
CA ALA A 255 -13.21 -20.01 8.32
C ALA A 255 -12.84 -20.36 6.86
N GLY A 256 -11.70 -21.00 6.62
CA GLY A 256 -11.32 -21.55 5.31
C GLY A 256 -10.48 -20.64 4.43
N ALA A 257 -9.87 -19.58 4.97
CA ALA A 257 -8.91 -18.76 4.21
C ALA A 257 -7.78 -19.62 3.62
N LEU A 258 -7.24 -19.22 2.46
CA LEU A 258 -6.03 -19.78 1.89
C LEU A 258 -4.80 -19.53 2.76
N GLY A 259 -4.79 -18.40 3.44
CA GLY A 259 -3.79 -17.90 4.36
C GLY A 259 -3.99 -16.42 4.58
N GLY A 260 -3.18 -15.82 5.43
CA GLY A 260 -3.27 -14.40 5.75
C GLY A 260 -2.28 -14.03 6.84
N SER A 261 -2.08 -12.74 7.05
CA SER A 261 -1.13 -12.18 8.00
C SER A 261 -1.47 -10.73 8.34
N LEU A 262 -0.57 -10.04 9.02
CA LEU A 262 -0.63 -8.58 9.18
C LEU A 262 -0.49 -7.88 7.83
N SER A 263 -1.28 -6.85 7.61
CA SER A 263 -1.13 -5.94 6.48
C SER A 263 -0.06 -4.90 6.79
N GLY A 264 1.02 -4.88 6.05
CA GLY A 264 2.15 -3.98 6.28
C GLY A 264 2.71 -4.13 7.69
N ALA A 265 2.71 -3.05 8.46
CA ALA A 265 3.12 -3.06 9.87
C ALA A 265 2.05 -3.62 10.81
N GLY A 266 0.83 -3.77 10.36
CA GLY A 266 -0.38 -3.89 11.13
C GLY A 266 -0.96 -2.51 11.48
N PRO A 267 -2.03 -2.40 12.29
CA PRO A 267 -2.74 -3.49 12.96
C PRO A 267 -3.73 -4.26 12.07
N SER A 268 -4.00 -3.78 10.84
CA SER A 268 -4.89 -4.49 9.93
C SER A 268 -4.38 -5.89 9.64
N VAL A 269 -5.32 -6.82 9.49
CA VAL A 269 -5.07 -8.22 9.14
C VAL A 269 -5.75 -8.50 7.80
N PHE A 270 -5.06 -9.19 6.92
CA PHE A 270 -5.62 -9.64 5.65
C PHE A 270 -5.68 -11.16 5.57
N ALA A 271 -6.59 -11.65 4.75
CA ALA A 271 -6.67 -13.05 4.36
C ALA A 271 -6.98 -13.15 2.86
N TRP A 272 -6.38 -14.14 2.17
CA TRP A 272 -6.78 -14.48 0.80
C TRP A 272 -7.71 -15.67 0.82
N CYS A 273 -8.72 -15.64 -0.06
CA CYS A 273 -9.80 -16.61 -0.15
C CYS A 273 -10.01 -17.02 -1.61
N THR A 274 -10.63 -18.17 -1.84
CA THR A 274 -10.86 -18.71 -3.19
C THR A 274 -11.87 -17.91 -4.01
N ASP A 275 -12.77 -17.20 -3.33
CA ASP A 275 -13.87 -16.43 -3.93
C ASP A 275 -14.42 -15.37 -2.96
N ALA A 276 -15.35 -14.55 -3.43
CA ALA A 276 -15.97 -13.48 -2.65
C ALA A 276 -16.81 -14.01 -1.47
N ALA A 277 -17.51 -15.14 -1.65
CA ALA A 277 -18.38 -15.67 -0.59
C ALA A 277 -17.55 -16.16 0.60
N SER A 278 -16.46 -16.92 0.33
CA SER A 278 -15.52 -17.35 1.36
C SER A 278 -14.82 -16.15 2.02
N ALA A 279 -14.47 -15.11 1.25
CA ALA A 279 -13.88 -13.90 1.81
C ALA A 279 -14.82 -13.15 2.76
N HIS A 280 -16.12 -13.08 2.47
CA HIS A 280 -17.12 -12.52 3.39
C HIS A 280 -17.24 -13.33 4.68
N ALA A 281 -17.25 -14.66 4.61
CA ALA A 281 -17.29 -15.51 5.80
C ALA A 281 -16.03 -15.35 6.66
N VAL A 282 -14.86 -15.31 6.02
CA VAL A 282 -13.58 -15.06 6.69
C VAL A 282 -13.53 -13.69 7.33
N LEU A 283 -13.99 -12.63 6.66
CA LEU A 283 -14.06 -11.29 7.24
C LEU A 283 -14.96 -11.24 8.48
N ALA A 284 -16.11 -11.90 8.42
CA ALA A 284 -17.03 -11.98 9.56
C ALA A 284 -16.37 -12.67 10.77
N ALA A 285 -15.65 -13.78 10.53
CA ALA A 285 -14.91 -14.49 11.58
C ALA A 285 -13.78 -13.65 12.17
N MET A 286 -13.00 -12.94 11.34
CA MET A 286 -11.93 -12.05 11.80
C MET A 286 -12.47 -10.92 12.67
N ARG A 287 -13.57 -10.28 12.27
CA ARG A 287 -14.20 -9.20 13.03
C ARG A 287 -14.79 -9.70 14.35
N ALA A 288 -15.43 -10.87 14.35
CA ALA A 288 -15.93 -11.50 15.57
C ALA A 288 -14.78 -11.83 16.55
N ALA A 289 -13.63 -12.27 16.04
CA ALA A 289 -12.45 -12.52 16.86
C ALA A 289 -11.89 -11.23 17.49
N PHE A 290 -11.84 -10.11 16.77
CA PHE A 290 -11.48 -8.80 17.35
C PHE A 290 -12.50 -8.37 18.42
N ALA A 291 -13.80 -8.49 18.14
CA ALA A 291 -14.86 -8.15 19.10
C ALA A 291 -14.78 -9.00 20.39
N GLY A 292 -14.31 -10.25 20.30
CA GLY A 292 -14.03 -11.10 21.47
C GLY A 292 -12.90 -10.58 22.37
N HIS A 293 -12.14 -9.58 21.92
CA HIS A 293 -11.12 -8.84 22.68
C HIS A 293 -11.53 -7.38 22.96
N ASP A 294 -12.83 -7.07 22.87
CA ASP A 294 -13.38 -5.71 23.05
C ASP A 294 -12.78 -4.67 22.05
N ILE A 295 -12.41 -5.12 20.84
CA ILE A 295 -11.85 -4.27 19.80
C ILE A 295 -12.86 -4.16 18.65
N ASP A 296 -13.36 -2.95 18.41
CA ASP A 296 -14.15 -2.64 17.23
C ASP A 296 -13.30 -2.70 15.97
N SER A 297 -13.90 -3.12 14.86
CA SER A 297 -13.21 -3.21 13.58
C SER A 297 -14.14 -2.94 12.41
N GLU A 298 -13.58 -2.40 11.36
CA GLU A 298 -14.21 -2.34 10.04
C GLU A 298 -13.53 -3.32 9.07
N GLY A 299 -14.08 -3.51 7.88
CA GLY A 299 -13.43 -4.42 6.94
C GLY A 299 -14.01 -4.39 5.55
N TRP A 300 -13.22 -4.94 4.64
CA TRP A 300 -13.48 -4.93 3.19
C TRP A 300 -13.26 -6.31 2.60
N VAL A 301 -14.05 -6.62 1.57
CA VAL A 301 -13.84 -7.77 0.68
C VAL A 301 -13.71 -7.25 -0.74
N ALA A 302 -12.67 -7.64 -1.42
CA ALA A 302 -12.42 -7.24 -2.81
C ALA A 302 -11.56 -8.30 -3.53
N PRO A 303 -11.54 -8.30 -4.87
CA PRO A 303 -10.52 -9.05 -5.62
C PRO A 303 -9.11 -8.61 -5.22
N VAL A 304 -8.16 -9.55 -5.15
CA VAL A 304 -6.74 -9.25 -4.94
C VAL A 304 -6.16 -8.47 -6.12
N ASP A 305 -6.71 -8.66 -7.32
CA ASP A 305 -6.40 -7.85 -8.49
C ASP A 305 -7.13 -6.49 -8.43
N GLY A 306 -6.70 -5.65 -7.49
CA GLY A 306 -7.31 -4.37 -7.15
C GLY A 306 -6.94 -3.22 -8.10
N PRO A 307 -7.57 -2.04 -7.91
CA PRO A 307 -7.32 -0.86 -8.75
C PRO A 307 -5.92 -0.29 -8.55
N ARG A 308 -5.41 0.41 -9.55
CA ARG A 308 -4.21 1.25 -9.44
C ARG A 308 -4.58 2.71 -9.18
N ALA A 309 -3.59 3.51 -8.85
CA ALA A 309 -3.75 4.96 -8.74
C ALA A 309 -4.00 5.58 -10.12
N GLU A 310 -4.98 6.49 -10.21
CA GLU A 310 -5.38 7.12 -11.47
C GLU A 310 -5.72 8.60 -11.28
N VAL A 311 -5.55 9.38 -12.35
CA VAL A 311 -6.07 10.75 -12.44
C VAL A 311 -7.58 10.66 -12.57
N ILE A 312 -8.31 11.29 -11.66
CA ILE A 312 -9.78 11.31 -11.63
C ILE A 312 -10.37 12.60 -12.15
N ALA A 313 -9.57 13.67 -12.22
CA ALA A 313 -9.95 14.94 -12.82
C ALA A 313 -8.69 15.74 -13.18
N CYS A 314 -8.76 16.53 -14.25
CA CYS A 314 -7.71 17.48 -14.64
C CYS A 314 -8.32 18.61 -15.48
N GLY A 315 -7.58 19.73 -15.62
CA GLY A 315 -8.01 20.87 -16.43
C GLY A 315 -6.89 21.89 -16.63
N SER A 316 -7.13 22.78 -17.59
CA SER A 316 -6.28 23.93 -17.96
C SER A 316 -6.78 25.24 -17.33
#